data_89ca0c335e5db6d6e4157a26af144f6a
#
_entry.id   89ca0c335e5db6d6e4157a26af144f6a
#
_cell.length_a   1.000
_cell.length_b   1.000
_cell.length_c   1.000
_cell.angle_alpha   90.00
_cell.angle_beta   90.00
_cell.angle_gamma   90.00
#
_symmetry.space_group_name_H-M   'P 1'
#
loop_
_entity.id
_entity.type
_entity.pdbx_description
1 polymer ?
#
loop_
_entity_poly.entity_id
_entity_poly.type
_entity_poly.pdbx_seq_one_letter_code
_entity_poly.pdbx_strand_id
1 'polypeptide(L)'
;EPGTVCPYTVSDRFAAPVVIRGKIYLVKESETKDVYVYDAYLDEWSEVSAMNLKKQESVLAACGNELYSIGGEMTGFGVLDVVEQYTVKVQTTKKQMEVRQGSHYELQINAGNLKKGQSKVVTISVNPKELEIQNASSFAEEDDLKEGAEGVTLLKYQPKKGVMVWKLTGSLERGESCETYQSIPIEAKKDGKTEIAYTMTEQS
;
A
#
# COMPACT_ATOMS: atom_id res chain seq x y z
N GLU A 1 -18.35 -0.14 -9.26
CA GLU A 1 -17.93 -1.48 -9.68
C GLU A 1 -17.68 -2.31 -8.42
N PRO A 2 -18.05 -3.62 -8.40
CA PRO A 2 -17.71 -4.47 -7.28
C PRO A 2 -16.20 -4.67 -7.22
N GLY A 3 -15.63 -4.63 -6.00
CA GLY A 3 -14.23 -4.96 -5.78
C GLY A 3 -13.96 -6.47 -5.85
N THR A 4 -12.68 -6.83 -5.77
CA THR A 4 -12.27 -8.25 -5.74
C THR A 4 -12.93 -8.98 -4.57
N VAL A 5 -13.49 -10.15 -4.85
CA VAL A 5 -14.14 -10.98 -3.85
C VAL A 5 -13.16 -11.35 -2.75
N CYS A 6 -13.59 -11.21 -1.48
CA CYS A 6 -12.78 -11.66 -0.35
C CYS A 6 -12.52 -13.18 -0.47
N PRO A 7 -11.25 -13.60 -0.59
CA PRO A 7 -10.91 -15.01 -0.77
C PRO A 7 -10.98 -15.82 0.54
N TYR A 8 -11.37 -15.17 1.62
CA TYR A 8 -11.26 -15.71 2.97
C TYR A 8 -12.62 -15.80 3.65
N THR A 9 -12.78 -16.80 4.51
CA THR A 9 -13.91 -16.86 5.43
C THR A 9 -13.72 -15.83 6.53
N VAL A 10 -14.67 -14.92 6.65
CA VAL A 10 -14.68 -13.89 7.68
C VAL A 10 -15.71 -14.30 8.73
N SER A 11 -15.36 -14.21 10.01
CA SER A 11 -16.30 -14.49 11.09
C SER A 11 -17.49 -13.53 11.04
N ASP A 12 -18.70 -14.06 11.01
CA ASP A 12 -19.94 -13.30 11.03
C ASP A 12 -20.21 -12.64 12.40
N ARG A 13 -19.57 -13.15 13.47
CA ARG A 13 -19.77 -12.70 14.85
C ARG A 13 -18.91 -11.49 15.23
N PHE A 14 -17.71 -11.36 14.66
CA PHE A 14 -16.70 -10.39 15.09
C PHE A 14 -16.13 -9.55 13.96
N ALA A 15 -16.69 -9.65 12.76
CA ALA A 15 -16.20 -8.99 11.57
C ALA A 15 -16.55 -7.50 11.52
N ALA A 16 -16.15 -6.72 12.53
CA ALA A 16 -16.16 -5.26 12.41
C ALA A 16 -14.90 -4.83 11.65
N PRO A 17 -15.01 -4.44 10.36
CA PRO A 17 -13.85 -3.96 9.61
C PRO A 17 -13.39 -2.62 10.16
N VAL A 18 -12.08 -2.41 10.22
CA VAL A 18 -11.50 -1.10 10.51
C VAL A 18 -10.75 -0.57 9.29
N VAL A 19 -10.80 0.73 9.10
CA VAL A 19 -10.16 1.39 7.95
C VAL A 19 -9.01 2.25 8.43
N ILE A 20 -7.82 1.98 7.91
CA ILE A 20 -6.65 2.82 8.12
C ILE A 20 -6.04 3.12 6.75
N ARG A 21 -5.97 4.40 6.37
CA ARG A 21 -5.34 4.90 5.14
C ARG A 21 -5.78 4.20 3.85
N GLY A 22 -7.09 3.96 3.70
CA GLY A 22 -7.66 3.35 2.49
C GLY A 22 -7.49 1.83 2.42
N LYS A 23 -6.96 1.21 3.46
CA LYS A 23 -6.92 -0.24 3.63
C LYS A 23 -7.95 -0.68 4.66
N ILE A 24 -8.62 -1.80 4.40
CA ILE A 24 -9.61 -2.40 5.29
C ILE A 24 -8.96 -3.60 5.98
N TYR A 25 -9.02 -3.62 7.30
CA TYR A 25 -8.47 -4.68 8.14
C TYR A 25 -9.59 -5.52 8.73
N LEU A 26 -9.47 -6.85 8.65
CA LEU A 26 -10.44 -7.83 9.13
C LEU A 26 -9.77 -8.91 9.96
N VAL A 27 -10.42 -9.34 11.03
CA VAL A 27 -9.99 -10.52 11.81
C VAL A 27 -10.23 -11.78 11.01
N LYS A 28 -9.30 -12.72 11.11
CA LYS A 28 -9.47 -14.09 10.63
C LYS A 28 -10.35 -14.90 11.57
N GLU A 29 -11.08 -15.87 11.02
CA GLU A 29 -11.86 -16.82 11.81
C GLU A 29 -10.97 -17.82 12.58
N SER A 30 -9.78 -18.08 12.04
CA SER A 30 -8.84 -19.05 12.66
C SER A 30 -7.90 -18.42 13.67
N GLU A 31 -7.42 -19.23 14.62
CA GLU A 31 -6.40 -18.83 15.58
C GLU A 31 -5.09 -18.51 14.88
N THR A 32 -4.73 -17.22 14.83
CA THR A 32 -3.56 -16.70 14.11
C THR A 32 -3.03 -15.39 14.71
N LYS A 33 -1.86 -14.96 14.26
CA LYS A 33 -1.32 -13.61 14.49
C LYS A 33 -1.68 -12.61 13.40
N ASP A 34 -2.26 -13.11 12.32
CA ASP A 34 -2.47 -12.32 11.11
C ASP A 34 -3.89 -11.78 11.02
N VAL A 35 -4.02 -10.66 10.35
CA VAL A 35 -5.29 -10.07 9.96
C VAL A 35 -5.36 -9.98 8.44
N TYR A 36 -6.55 -10.01 7.87
CA TYR A 36 -6.74 -9.76 6.45
C TYR A 36 -6.70 -8.28 6.15
N VAL A 37 -6.11 -7.93 5.04
CA VAL A 37 -6.00 -6.55 4.59
C VAL A 37 -6.46 -6.44 3.15
N TYR A 38 -7.49 -5.64 2.92
CA TYR A 38 -7.89 -5.24 1.58
C TYR A 38 -7.35 -3.86 1.25
N ASP A 39 -6.57 -3.76 0.19
CA ASP A 39 -6.09 -2.50 -0.34
C ASP A 39 -7.04 -2.00 -1.42
N ALA A 40 -7.83 -0.97 -1.10
CA ALA A 40 -8.81 -0.42 -2.01
C ALA A 40 -8.19 0.29 -3.25
N TYR A 41 -6.91 0.64 -3.21
CA TYR A 41 -6.21 1.22 -4.35
C TYR A 41 -5.72 0.15 -5.34
N LEU A 42 -5.28 -1.00 -4.81
CA LEU A 42 -4.81 -2.13 -5.62
C LEU A 42 -5.94 -3.07 -6.02
N ASP A 43 -7.07 -3.03 -5.31
CA ASP A 43 -8.16 -4.01 -5.39
C ASP A 43 -7.65 -5.43 -5.06
N GLU A 44 -6.80 -5.54 -4.04
CA GLU A 44 -6.12 -6.77 -3.66
C GLU A 44 -6.27 -7.09 -2.17
N TRP A 45 -6.30 -8.39 -1.88
CA TRP A 45 -6.25 -8.93 -0.53
C TRP A 45 -4.85 -9.41 -0.19
N SER A 46 -4.46 -9.19 1.05
CA SER A 46 -3.20 -9.67 1.63
C SER A 46 -3.39 -9.99 3.11
N GLU A 47 -2.33 -10.45 3.75
CA GLU A 47 -2.29 -10.73 5.18
C GLU A 47 -1.14 -9.97 5.83
N VAL A 48 -1.35 -9.54 7.06
CA VAL A 48 -0.30 -8.92 7.87
C VAL A 48 -0.29 -9.50 9.27
N SER A 49 0.89 -9.82 9.78
CA SER A 49 1.07 -10.25 11.17
C SER A 49 0.98 -9.03 12.10
N ALA A 50 -0.24 -8.75 12.55
CA ALA A 50 -0.56 -7.58 13.36
C ALA A 50 -0.65 -7.88 14.87
N MET A 51 -0.57 -9.15 15.27
CA MET A 51 -0.71 -9.58 16.66
C MET A 51 0.54 -10.32 17.14
N ASN A 52 0.84 -10.24 18.43
CA ASN A 52 1.92 -11.03 19.05
C ASN A 52 1.43 -12.41 19.48
N LEU A 53 0.16 -12.50 19.88
CA LEU A 53 -0.47 -13.75 20.29
C LEU A 53 -1.27 -14.36 19.14
N LYS A 54 -1.18 -15.67 18.99
CA LYS A 54 -2.11 -16.42 18.15
C LYS A 54 -3.45 -16.48 18.86
N LYS A 55 -4.47 -15.90 18.26
CA LYS A 55 -5.83 -15.87 18.81
C LYS A 55 -6.88 -15.75 17.72
N GLN A 56 -8.09 -16.10 18.05
CA GLN A 56 -9.28 -15.95 17.23
C GLN A 56 -10.28 -15.01 17.90
N GLU A 57 -11.31 -14.59 17.20
CA GLU A 57 -12.46 -13.84 17.73
C GLU A 57 -12.09 -12.52 18.44
N SER A 58 -10.93 -11.93 18.11
CA SER A 58 -10.57 -10.62 18.63
C SER A 58 -11.31 -9.50 17.90
N VAL A 59 -11.57 -8.40 18.59
CA VAL A 59 -12.13 -7.19 17.99
C VAL A 59 -11.00 -6.28 17.52
N LEU A 60 -11.14 -5.72 16.31
CA LEU A 60 -10.23 -4.68 15.82
C LEU A 60 -10.80 -3.29 16.10
N ALA A 61 -9.90 -2.38 16.47
CA ALA A 61 -10.19 -0.96 16.53
C ALA A 61 -9.04 -0.18 15.89
N ALA A 62 -9.33 1.00 15.34
CA ALA A 62 -8.34 1.87 14.73
C ALA A 62 -8.30 3.22 15.41
N CYS A 63 -7.10 3.73 15.66
CA CYS A 63 -6.87 5.08 16.14
C CYS A 63 -5.65 5.68 15.42
N GLY A 64 -5.88 6.64 14.54
CA GLY A 64 -4.84 7.18 13.68
C GLY A 64 -4.25 6.11 12.75
N ASN A 65 -2.98 5.78 12.93
CA ASN A 65 -2.27 4.73 12.20
C ASN A 65 -2.14 3.44 13.01
N GLU A 66 -2.74 3.39 14.16
CA GLU A 66 -2.65 2.25 15.07
C GLU A 66 -3.85 1.33 14.90
N LEU A 67 -3.57 0.04 14.73
CA LEU A 67 -4.53 -1.05 14.77
C LEU A 67 -4.44 -1.71 16.14
N TYR A 68 -5.56 -1.80 16.81
CA TYR A 68 -5.67 -2.48 18.10
C TYR A 68 -6.44 -3.77 17.94
N SER A 69 -5.91 -4.85 18.47
CA SER A 69 -6.60 -6.14 18.61
C SER A 69 -6.95 -6.35 20.08
N ILE A 70 -8.24 -6.41 20.38
CA ILE A 70 -8.77 -6.41 21.75
C ILE A 70 -9.40 -7.76 22.06
N GLY A 71 -9.01 -8.36 23.16
CA GLY A 71 -9.51 -9.64 23.63
C GLY A 71 -9.20 -10.78 22.67
N GLY A 72 -10.16 -11.67 22.49
CA GLY A 72 -10.07 -12.87 21.69
C GLY A 72 -10.02 -14.12 22.53
N GLU A 73 -9.88 -15.26 21.89
CA GLU A 73 -9.77 -16.57 22.49
C GLU A 73 -8.51 -17.29 21.99
N MET A 74 -7.87 -18.03 22.88
CA MET A 74 -6.72 -18.87 22.56
C MET A 74 -6.97 -20.30 23.02
N THR A 75 -6.73 -21.26 22.14
CA THR A 75 -6.89 -22.68 22.44
C THR A 75 -6.05 -23.08 23.65
N GLY A 76 -6.69 -23.69 24.65
CA GLY A 76 -6.06 -24.11 25.90
C GLY A 76 -5.96 -23.02 26.97
N PHE A 77 -6.22 -21.77 26.67
CA PHE A 77 -6.19 -20.65 27.63
C PHE A 77 -7.57 -19.96 27.80
N GLY A 78 -8.48 -20.14 26.82
CA GLY A 78 -9.81 -19.54 26.85
C GLY A 78 -9.80 -18.07 26.44
N VAL A 79 -10.75 -17.30 26.99
CA VAL A 79 -10.93 -15.87 26.69
C VAL A 79 -9.80 -15.03 27.25
N LEU A 80 -9.29 -14.12 26.44
CA LEU A 80 -8.17 -13.24 26.77
C LEU A 80 -8.66 -11.82 27.11
N ASP A 81 -7.98 -11.17 28.04
CA ASP A 81 -8.18 -9.78 28.45
C ASP A 81 -7.09 -8.83 27.94
N VAL A 82 -6.45 -9.21 26.83
CA VAL A 82 -5.31 -8.49 26.27
C VAL A 82 -5.73 -7.43 25.25
N VAL A 83 -4.94 -6.37 25.16
CA VAL A 83 -4.98 -5.38 24.08
C VAL A 83 -3.61 -5.38 23.44
N GLU A 84 -3.56 -5.65 22.13
CA GLU A 84 -2.34 -5.60 21.35
C GLU A 84 -2.43 -4.45 20.35
N GLN A 85 -1.31 -3.78 20.14
CA GLN A 85 -1.18 -2.64 19.24
C GLN A 85 -0.23 -2.98 18.10
N TYR A 86 -0.62 -2.62 16.89
CA TYR A 86 0.18 -2.72 15.69
C TYR A 86 0.18 -1.37 14.98
N THR A 87 1.38 -0.81 14.76
CA THR A 87 1.52 0.43 14.00
C THR A 87 1.53 0.12 12.51
N VAL A 88 0.54 0.59 11.79
CA VAL A 88 0.53 0.50 10.32
C VAL A 88 1.61 1.42 9.77
N LYS A 89 2.71 0.82 9.33
CA LYS A 89 3.86 1.54 8.79
C LYS A 89 3.54 2.06 7.39
N VAL A 90 3.01 3.25 7.33
CA VAL A 90 2.74 3.96 6.07
C VAL A 90 3.41 5.31 6.14
N GLN A 91 4.36 5.53 5.25
CA GLN A 91 4.95 6.85 5.07
C GLN A 91 4.19 7.58 3.96
N THR A 92 3.49 8.64 4.30
CA THR A 92 2.89 9.55 3.32
C THR A 92 3.71 10.82 3.29
N THR A 93 4.29 11.11 2.16
CA THR A 93 5.02 12.35 1.93
C THR A 93 4.23 13.17 0.93
N LYS A 94 3.98 14.43 1.26
CA LYS A 94 3.41 15.41 0.35
C LYS A 94 4.50 16.35 -0.11
N LYS A 95 4.67 16.44 -1.42
CA LYS A 95 5.60 17.36 -2.05
C LYS A 95 4.82 18.44 -2.78
N GLN A 96 5.06 19.69 -2.43
CA GLN A 96 4.57 20.81 -3.22
C GLN A 96 5.62 21.17 -4.27
N MET A 97 5.16 21.43 -5.47
CA MET A 97 6.00 21.94 -6.56
C MET A 97 5.30 23.08 -7.27
N GLU A 98 6.09 24.03 -7.72
CA GLU A 98 5.63 25.10 -8.59
C GLU A 98 5.80 24.66 -10.03
N VAL A 99 4.73 24.74 -10.80
CA VAL A 99 4.69 24.22 -12.16
C VAL A 99 4.24 25.30 -13.14
N ARG A 100 4.67 25.15 -14.38
CA ARG A 100 4.23 25.99 -15.51
C ARG A 100 3.48 25.12 -16.51
N GLN A 101 2.37 25.62 -16.98
CA GLN A 101 1.54 24.94 -17.97
C GLN A 101 2.38 24.52 -19.20
N GLY A 102 2.21 23.27 -19.64
CA GLY A 102 2.93 22.68 -20.76
C GLY A 102 4.37 22.27 -20.46
N SER A 103 4.86 22.49 -19.24
CA SER A 103 6.20 22.04 -18.85
C SER A 103 6.18 20.59 -18.40
N HIS A 104 7.25 19.86 -18.73
CA HIS A 104 7.46 18.47 -18.37
C HIS A 104 8.38 18.38 -17.15
N TYR A 105 8.03 17.48 -16.25
CA TYR A 105 8.79 17.20 -15.04
C TYR A 105 8.94 15.70 -14.85
N GLU A 106 9.92 15.29 -14.05
CA GLU A 106 10.08 13.90 -13.65
C GLU A 106 9.85 13.75 -12.16
N LEU A 107 8.94 12.84 -11.80
CA LEU A 107 8.76 12.39 -10.42
C LEU A 107 9.62 11.15 -10.19
N GLN A 108 10.45 11.19 -9.16
CA GLN A 108 11.23 10.03 -8.76
C GLN A 108 10.62 9.37 -7.55
N ILE A 109 10.38 8.06 -7.65
CA ILE A 109 10.09 7.20 -6.52
C ILE A 109 11.40 6.54 -6.11
N ASN A 110 11.83 6.76 -4.90
CA ASN A 110 13.02 6.11 -4.35
C ASN A 110 12.62 5.28 -3.13
N ALA A 111 12.80 3.97 -3.21
CA ALA A 111 12.53 3.05 -2.11
C ALA A 111 13.74 2.82 -1.21
N GLY A 112 14.87 3.42 -1.53
CA GLY A 112 16.15 3.21 -0.86
C GLY A 112 16.77 1.86 -1.19
N ASN A 113 17.68 1.42 -0.35
CA ASN A 113 18.36 0.13 -0.48
C ASN A 113 17.46 -0.99 0.04
N LEU A 114 16.83 -1.73 -0.87
CA LEU A 114 16.01 -2.90 -0.53
C LEU A 114 16.85 -4.18 -0.65
N LYS A 115 16.86 -4.97 0.42
CA LYS A 115 17.49 -6.29 0.43
C LYS A 115 16.61 -7.30 -0.30
N LYS A 116 17.23 -8.36 -0.81
CA LYS A 116 16.51 -9.49 -1.42
C LYS A 116 15.40 -10.01 -0.49
N GLY A 117 14.20 -10.14 -1.06
CA GLY A 117 13.00 -10.54 -0.32
C GLY A 117 12.25 -9.38 0.37
N GLN A 118 12.79 -8.17 0.38
CA GLN A 118 12.07 -6.99 0.82
C GLN A 118 11.36 -6.32 -0.35
N SER A 119 10.16 -5.82 -0.13
CA SER A 119 9.46 -5.02 -1.13
C SER A 119 8.73 -3.85 -0.49
N LYS A 120 8.53 -2.81 -1.29
CA LYS A 120 7.71 -1.65 -0.94
C LYS A 120 6.70 -1.40 -2.04
N VAL A 121 5.48 -1.05 -1.65
CA VAL A 121 4.47 -0.56 -2.56
C VAL A 121 4.37 0.95 -2.40
N VAL A 122 4.54 1.65 -3.51
CA VAL A 122 4.48 3.11 -3.56
C VAL A 122 3.28 3.54 -4.37
N THR A 123 2.36 4.25 -3.74
CA THR A 123 1.24 4.89 -4.41
C THR A 123 1.56 6.37 -4.62
N ILE A 124 1.45 6.82 -5.86
CA ILE A 124 1.56 8.23 -6.23
C ILE A 124 0.17 8.73 -6.56
N SER A 125 -0.17 9.87 -5.98
CA SER A 125 -1.43 10.55 -6.27
C SER A 125 -1.16 11.99 -6.68
N VAL A 126 -1.68 12.37 -7.83
CA VAL A 126 -1.64 13.74 -8.38
C VAL A 126 -3.06 14.21 -8.68
N ASN A 127 -3.27 15.51 -8.67
CA ASN A 127 -4.54 16.05 -9.15
C ASN A 127 -4.56 15.99 -10.69
N PRO A 128 -5.42 15.18 -11.32
CA PRO A 128 -5.44 14.99 -12.77
C PRO A 128 -5.90 16.25 -13.56
N LYS A 129 -6.45 17.24 -12.86
CA LYS A 129 -6.76 18.56 -13.43
C LYS A 129 -5.55 19.48 -13.51
N GLU A 130 -4.50 19.17 -12.77
CA GLU A 130 -3.30 19.99 -12.65
C GLU A 130 -2.07 19.34 -13.28
N LEU A 131 -1.97 18.03 -13.18
CA LEU A 131 -0.86 17.24 -13.70
C LEU A 131 -1.36 16.06 -14.52
N GLU A 132 -0.70 15.78 -15.61
CA GLU A 132 -0.92 14.58 -16.44
C GLU A 132 0.31 13.68 -16.39
N ILE A 133 0.09 12.42 -16.10
CA ILE A 133 1.16 11.43 -16.17
C ILE A 133 1.38 11.08 -17.64
N GLN A 134 2.58 11.35 -18.14
CA GLN A 134 2.94 11.15 -19.54
C GLN A 134 3.41 9.71 -19.81
N ASN A 135 3.40 9.34 -21.13
CA ASN A 135 3.81 8.00 -21.58
C ASN A 135 3.04 6.84 -20.92
N ALA A 136 1.78 7.10 -20.59
CA ALA A 136 0.87 6.08 -20.11
C ALA A 136 0.80 4.86 -21.05
N SER A 137 0.93 5.07 -22.35
CA SER A 137 0.96 4.00 -23.36
C SER A 137 2.17 3.06 -23.23
N SER A 138 3.29 3.52 -22.68
CA SER A 138 4.43 2.64 -22.39
C SER A 138 4.23 1.79 -21.14
N PHE A 139 3.24 2.19 -20.31
CA PHE A 139 2.85 1.48 -19.09
C PHE A 139 1.56 0.66 -19.26
N ALA A 140 0.80 0.87 -20.34
CA ALA A 140 -0.59 0.45 -20.52
C ALA A 140 -0.82 -0.64 -21.59
N GLU A 141 0.06 -1.59 -21.75
CA GLU A 141 -0.32 -2.82 -22.43
C GLU A 141 -0.81 -3.83 -21.38
N GLU A 142 -2.09 -4.19 -21.49
CA GLU A 142 -2.89 -4.89 -20.49
C GLU A 142 -2.40 -6.31 -20.15
N ASP A 143 -1.46 -6.90 -20.87
CA ASP A 143 -1.07 -8.31 -20.71
C ASP A 143 0.39 -8.54 -20.29
N ASP A 144 1.22 -7.52 -20.23
CA ASP A 144 2.58 -7.64 -19.72
C ASP A 144 2.78 -6.71 -18.52
N LEU A 145 2.89 -7.29 -17.34
CA LEU A 145 3.53 -6.68 -16.18
C LEU A 145 4.93 -6.26 -16.64
N LYS A 146 5.04 -5.06 -17.22
CA LYS A 146 6.34 -4.56 -17.70
C LYS A 146 7.21 -4.36 -16.47
N GLU A 147 8.15 -5.28 -16.34
CA GLU A 147 9.33 -5.04 -15.52
C GLU A 147 9.96 -3.75 -16.03
N GLY A 148 9.90 -2.70 -15.21
CA GLY A 148 10.75 -1.54 -15.33
C GLY A 148 12.21 -1.95 -15.12
N ALA A 149 13.04 -1.08 -14.56
CA ALA A 149 14.34 -1.47 -14.04
C ALA A 149 14.17 -2.70 -13.12
N GLU A 150 15.16 -3.58 -13.08
CA GLU A 150 15.13 -4.82 -12.31
C GLU A 150 14.54 -4.59 -10.90
N GLY A 151 13.45 -5.31 -10.57
CA GLY A 151 12.76 -5.17 -9.31
C GLY A 151 11.69 -4.06 -9.24
N VAL A 152 11.30 -3.45 -10.35
CA VAL A 152 10.26 -2.41 -10.38
C VAL A 152 9.08 -2.86 -11.24
N THR A 153 7.89 -2.95 -10.65
CA THR A 153 6.67 -3.41 -11.34
C THR A 153 5.55 -2.39 -11.17
N LEU A 154 4.92 -1.99 -12.26
CA LEU A 154 3.69 -1.19 -12.22
C LEU A 154 2.51 -2.09 -11.90
N LEU A 155 1.87 -1.85 -10.75
CA LEU A 155 0.71 -2.64 -10.30
C LEU A 155 -0.62 -2.03 -10.75
N LYS A 156 -0.70 -0.69 -10.80
CA LYS A 156 -1.95 -0.01 -11.15
C LYS A 156 -1.67 1.36 -11.77
N TYR A 157 -2.43 1.65 -12.82
CA TYR A 157 -2.40 2.94 -13.47
C TYR A 157 -3.82 3.46 -13.72
N GLN A 158 -4.17 4.56 -13.10
CA GLN A 158 -5.49 5.20 -13.23
C GLN A 158 -5.31 6.69 -13.58
N PRO A 159 -5.02 7.02 -14.85
CA PRO A 159 -4.70 8.39 -15.26
C PRO A 159 -5.83 9.37 -14.98
N LYS A 160 -7.08 8.97 -15.19
CA LYS A 160 -8.26 9.81 -14.91
C LYS A 160 -8.43 10.15 -13.43
N LYS A 161 -7.89 9.32 -12.54
CA LYS A 161 -7.87 9.57 -11.09
C LYS A 161 -6.55 10.16 -10.62
N GLY A 162 -5.54 10.25 -11.49
CA GLY A 162 -4.20 10.71 -11.15
C GLY A 162 -3.45 9.77 -10.19
N VAL A 163 -3.68 8.46 -10.28
CA VAL A 163 -3.10 7.48 -9.35
C VAL A 163 -2.25 6.46 -10.12
N MET A 164 -1.05 6.22 -9.61
CA MET A 164 -0.18 5.12 -10.00
C MET A 164 0.28 4.34 -8.76
N VAL A 165 0.41 3.03 -8.91
CA VAL A 165 0.92 2.16 -7.85
C VAL A 165 2.04 1.30 -8.40
N TRP A 166 3.19 1.38 -7.73
CA TRP A 166 4.39 0.64 -8.09
C TRP A 166 4.80 -0.30 -6.97
N LYS A 167 5.25 -1.50 -7.32
CA LYS A 167 5.94 -2.40 -6.43
C LYS A 167 7.44 -2.34 -6.74
N LEU A 168 8.23 -2.05 -5.71
CA LEU A 168 9.68 -2.05 -5.77
C LEU A 168 10.18 -3.23 -4.91
N THR A 169 10.90 -4.16 -5.54
CA THR A 169 11.40 -5.38 -4.90
C THR A 169 12.93 -5.33 -4.88
N GLY A 170 13.50 -5.62 -3.72
CA GLY A 170 14.95 -5.65 -3.55
C GLY A 170 15.58 -6.86 -4.22
N SER A 171 16.66 -6.62 -4.96
CA SER A 171 17.54 -7.65 -5.55
C SER A 171 18.88 -7.78 -4.83
N LEU A 172 19.18 -6.88 -3.88
CA LEU A 172 20.48 -6.78 -3.23
C LEU A 172 20.83 -7.97 -2.36
N GLU A 173 21.97 -8.54 -2.59
CA GLU A 173 22.59 -9.51 -1.71
C GLU A 173 23.17 -8.80 -0.46
N ARG A 174 23.57 -9.60 0.54
CA ARG A 174 24.10 -9.06 1.79
C ARG A 174 25.41 -8.30 1.54
N GLY A 175 25.40 -7.00 1.87
CA GLY A 175 26.58 -6.12 1.76
C GLY A 175 26.63 -5.26 0.51
N GLU A 176 25.72 -5.44 -0.42
CA GLU A 176 25.55 -4.57 -1.58
C GLU A 176 24.69 -3.34 -1.24
N SER A 177 24.89 -2.25 -1.97
CA SER A 177 24.06 -1.05 -1.90
C SER A 177 23.72 -0.58 -3.30
N CYS A 178 22.43 -0.47 -3.58
CA CYS A 178 21.89 0.13 -4.81
C CYS A 178 20.50 0.64 -4.51
N GLU A 179 20.20 1.87 -4.86
CA GLU A 179 18.89 2.43 -4.66
C GLU A 179 17.92 1.91 -5.73
N THR A 180 16.77 1.41 -5.29
CA THR A 180 15.68 1.03 -6.19
C THR A 180 14.80 2.25 -6.45
N TYR A 181 14.76 2.71 -7.68
CA TYR A 181 13.99 3.90 -8.07
C TYR A 181 13.26 3.75 -9.39
N GLN A 182 12.22 4.54 -9.58
CA GLN A 182 11.49 4.69 -10.83
C GLN A 182 11.25 6.17 -11.12
N SER A 183 11.52 6.59 -12.36
CA SER A 183 11.20 7.92 -12.86
C SER A 183 9.85 7.91 -13.60
N ILE A 184 9.02 8.91 -13.33
CA ILE A 184 7.67 9.04 -13.89
C ILE A 184 7.56 10.42 -14.53
N PRO A 185 7.44 10.50 -15.86
CA PRO A 185 7.25 11.77 -16.55
C PRO A 185 5.83 12.30 -16.32
N ILE A 186 5.74 13.59 -16.02
CA ILE A 186 4.48 14.32 -15.86
C ILE A 186 4.50 15.62 -16.65
N GLU A 187 3.33 16.07 -17.10
CA GLU A 187 3.12 17.36 -17.73
C GLU A 187 2.17 18.21 -16.88
N ALA A 188 2.52 19.49 -16.71
CA ALA A 188 1.65 20.44 -16.01
C ALA A 188 0.56 20.98 -16.92
N LYS A 189 -0.70 20.90 -16.48
CA LYS A 189 -1.89 21.40 -17.18
C LYS A 189 -2.24 22.84 -16.84
N LYS A 190 -1.62 23.39 -15.80
CA LYS A 190 -1.84 24.77 -15.34
C LYS A 190 -0.58 25.36 -14.73
N ASP A 191 -0.56 26.68 -14.56
CA ASP A 191 0.46 27.37 -13.76
C ASP A 191 0.15 27.33 -12.27
N GLY A 192 1.18 27.41 -11.45
CA GLY A 192 1.09 27.60 -10.02
C GLY A 192 1.54 26.42 -9.19
N LYS A 193 1.09 26.38 -7.93
CA LYS A 193 1.46 25.32 -7.00
C LYS A 193 0.55 24.12 -7.15
N THR A 194 1.14 22.94 -7.16
CA THR A 194 0.43 21.65 -7.12
C THR A 194 1.04 20.74 -6.04
N GLU A 195 0.26 19.79 -5.56
CA GLU A 195 0.67 18.83 -4.56
C GLU A 195 0.72 17.42 -5.14
N ILE A 196 1.79 16.71 -4.85
CA ILE A 196 1.95 15.30 -5.16
C ILE A 196 2.02 14.54 -3.84
N ALA A 197 1.18 13.56 -3.67
CA ALA A 197 1.20 12.69 -2.50
C ALA A 197 1.86 11.35 -2.84
N TYR A 198 2.82 10.96 -2.02
CA TYR A 198 3.48 9.66 -2.07
C TYR A 198 3.12 8.88 -0.82
N THR A 199 2.58 7.70 -0.99
CA THR A 199 2.33 6.77 0.10
C THR A 199 3.19 5.55 -0.09
N MET A 200 4.02 5.21 0.88
CA MET A 200 4.90 4.04 0.83
C MET A 200 4.51 3.06 1.92
N THR A 201 4.32 1.79 1.54
CA THR A 201 4.01 0.69 2.45
C THR A 201 5.07 -0.37 2.32
N GLU A 202 5.68 -0.77 3.44
CA GLU A 202 6.59 -1.92 3.47
C GLU A 202 5.76 -3.20 3.42
N GLN A 203 6.17 -4.14 2.55
CA GLN A 203 5.69 -5.50 2.53
C GLN A 203 6.83 -6.38 3.05
N SER A 204 6.59 -7.06 4.14
CA SER A 204 7.49 -8.08 4.70
C SER A 204 7.24 -9.42 4.05
#